data_579beebf1957a214a83163ada9c2c0fc
#
_entry.id   579beebf1957a214a83163ada9c2c0fc
#
_cell.length_a   1.000
_cell.length_b   1.000
_cell.length_c   1.000
_cell.angle_alpha   90.00
_cell.angle_beta   90.00
_cell.angle_gamma   90.00
#
_symmetry.space_group_name_H-M   'P 1'
#
loop_
_entity.id
_entity.type
_entity.pdbx_description
1 polymer ?
#
loop_
_entity_poly.entity_id
_entity_poly.type
_entity_poly.pdbx_seq_one_letter_code
_entity_poly.pdbx_strand_id
1 'polypeptide(L)'
;MAKKVGVGALIFSNLSTTLIKDSVFVWDKVLDFTGDTAPYIQYVNVRINSILKNIEEVYNDNITELKENMEENLRNVLKNIDKNIINSDEVYNIFKKVYEFEEILEQTAEKYEPSILTSYLLDLAKAFNQYYNKHRISTDDVNLRELGIIVCIITSKILVKGMNILGIEMPEKM
;
A
#
# COMPACT_ATOMS: atom_id res chain seq x y z
N MET A 1 -4.99 -0.48 19.59
CA MET A 1 -3.83 -0.52 18.70
C MET A 1 -3.01 -1.78 18.88
N ALA A 2 -2.35 -2.05 20.01
CA ALA A 2 -1.52 -3.25 20.21
C ALA A 2 -2.18 -4.58 19.84
N LYS A 3 -3.48 -4.76 20.14
CA LYS A 3 -4.22 -5.95 19.75
C LYS A 3 -4.29 -6.14 18.21
N LYS A 4 -4.57 -5.08 17.44
CA LYS A 4 -4.65 -5.16 15.97
C LYS A 4 -3.30 -5.52 15.35
N VAL A 5 -2.21 -4.95 15.88
CA VAL A 5 -0.84 -5.23 15.43
C VAL A 5 -0.44 -6.67 15.77
N GLY A 6 -0.62 -7.09 17.03
CA GLY A 6 -0.22 -8.43 17.46
C GLY A 6 -1.02 -9.56 16.80
N VAL A 7 -2.35 -9.41 16.69
CA VAL A 7 -3.20 -10.39 15.99
C VAL A 7 -2.88 -10.41 14.49
N GLY A 8 -2.68 -9.23 13.88
CA GLY A 8 -2.29 -9.13 12.47
C GLY A 8 -0.95 -9.82 12.19
N ALA A 9 0.05 -9.61 13.06
CA ALA A 9 1.36 -10.24 12.95
C ALA A 9 1.27 -11.78 13.00
N LEU A 10 0.46 -12.31 13.92
CA LEU A 10 0.25 -13.75 14.05
C LEU A 10 -0.44 -14.36 12.80
N ILE A 11 -1.54 -13.75 12.35
CA ILE A 11 -2.28 -14.21 11.18
C ILE A 11 -1.38 -14.15 9.93
N PHE A 12 -0.74 -13.03 9.71
CA PHE A 12 0.11 -12.82 8.53
C PHE A 12 1.29 -13.80 8.49
N SER A 13 1.97 -14.02 9.61
CA SER A 13 3.08 -14.96 9.70
C SER A 13 2.67 -16.38 9.30
N ASN A 14 1.49 -16.83 9.74
CA ASN A 14 0.98 -18.14 9.36
C ASN A 14 0.60 -18.21 7.87
N LEU A 15 -0.08 -17.16 7.34
CA LEU A 15 -0.56 -17.13 5.95
C LEU A 15 0.56 -16.82 4.93
N SER A 16 1.71 -16.32 5.38
CA SER A 16 2.87 -16.05 4.51
C SER A 16 3.69 -17.29 4.16
N THR A 17 3.46 -18.38 4.88
CA THR A 17 4.12 -19.66 4.61
C THR A 17 3.22 -20.51 3.73
N THR A 18 3.78 -21.16 2.69
CA THR A 18 3.03 -22.09 1.85
C THR A 18 2.49 -23.24 2.68
N LEU A 19 1.27 -23.72 2.39
CA LEU A 19 0.54 -24.71 3.20
C LEU A 19 1.29 -26.02 3.43
N ILE A 20 2.25 -26.38 2.57
CA ILE A 20 3.03 -27.63 2.65
C ILE A 20 4.37 -27.47 3.41
N LYS A 21 4.72 -26.26 3.84
CA LYS A 21 5.98 -25.98 4.53
C LYS A 21 5.77 -25.79 6.03
N ASP A 22 6.65 -26.36 6.82
CA ASP A 22 6.72 -26.06 8.25
C ASP A 22 7.15 -24.61 8.47
N SER A 23 6.54 -23.95 9.45
CA SER A 23 6.90 -22.60 9.86
C SER A 23 7.39 -22.57 11.30
N VAL A 24 8.45 -21.82 11.56
CA VAL A 24 8.94 -21.56 12.92
C VAL A 24 8.48 -20.18 13.33
N PHE A 25 7.62 -20.13 14.34
CA PHE A 25 7.11 -18.87 14.87
C PHE A 25 8.10 -18.26 15.87
N VAL A 26 8.54 -17.02 15.61
CA VAL A 26 9.45 -16.25 16.48
C VAL A 26 8.89 -14.86 16.66
N TRP A 27 8.51 -14.48 17.89
CA TRP A 27 7.88 -13.20 18.20
C TRP A 27 8.67 -11.99 17.69
N ASP A 28 9.96 -11.94 17.89
CA ASP A 28 10.80 -10.81 17.48
C ASP A 28 10.80 -10.62 15.96
N LYS A 29 10.66 -11.71 15.20
CA LYS A 29 10.60 -11.65 13.73
C LYS A 29 9.23 -11.20 13.22
N VAL A 30 8.14 -11.70 13.81
CA VAL A 30 6.77 -11.42 13.32
C VAL A 30 6.29 -10.03 13.72
N LEU A 31 6.87 -9.43 14.76
CA LEU A 31 6.58 -8.08 15.22
C LEU A 31 7.55 -7.02 14.65
N ASP A 32 8.49 -7.40 13.79
CA ASP A 32 9.42 -6.47 13.18
C ASP A 32 8.72 -5.52 12.21
N PHE A 33 8.93 -4.21 12.38
CA PHE A 33 8.39 -3.14 11.52
C PHE A 33 9.22 -2.90 10.27
N THR A 34 10.34 -3.58 10.11
CA THR A 34 11.27 -3.44 8.97
C THR A 34 11.34 -4.71 8.12
N GLY A 35 10.81 -5.83 8.63
CA GLY A 35 10.81 -7.14 7.98
C GLY A 35 9.60 -7.38 7.07
N ASP A 36 9.49 -8.61 6.57
CA ASP A 36 8.38 -9.08 5.74
C ASP A 36 7.18 -9.49 6.63
N THR A 37 6.52 -8.50 7.24
CA THR A 37 5.54 -8.68 8.32
C THR A 37 4.28 -7.85 8.12
N ALA A 38 3.18 -8.22 8.82
CA ALA A 38 1.98 -7.38 8.86
C ALA A 38 2.25 -6.00 9.48
N PRO A 39 2.99 -5.86 10.61
CA PRO A 39 3.35 -4.56 11.16
C PRO A 39 4.02 -3.61 10.15
N TYR A 40 4.86 -4.13 9.26
CA TYR A 40 5.45 -3.33 8.18
C TYR A 40 4.38 -2.77 7.23
N ILE A 41 3.44 -3.60 6.75
CA ILE A 41 2.35 -3.16 5.86
C ILE A 41 1.44 -2.17 6.57
N GLN A 42 1.08 -2.46 7.83
CA GLN A 42 0.26 -1.58 8.66
C GLN A 42 0.93 -0.22 8.87
N TYR A 43 2.23 -0.19 9.13
CA TYR A 43 3.00 1.04 9.26
C TYR A 43 3.04 1.86 7.96
N VAL A 44 3.21 1.20 6.80
CA VAL A 44 3.15 1.87 5.50
C VAL A 44 1.80 2.55 5.30
N ASN A 45 0.70 1.89 5.63
CA ASN A 45 -0.65 2.46 5.51
C ASN A 45 -0.87 3.65 6.45
N VAL A 46 -0.41 3.56 7.69
CA VAL A 46 -0.49 4.68 8.65
C VAL A 46 0.34 5.88 8.18
N ARG A 47 1.52 5.62 7.59
CA ARG A 47 2.33 6.67 6.96
C ARG A 47 1.57 7.35 5.82
N ILE A 48 0.92 6.59 4.93
CA ILE A 48 0.09 7.13 3.85
C ILE A 48 -0.99 8.05 4.42
N ASN A 49 -1.73 7.61 5.43
CA ASN A 49 -2.77 8.42 6.06
C ASN A 49 -2.20 9.73 6.64
N SER A 50 -1.02 9.67 7.25
CA SER A 50 -0.34 10.86 7.80
C SER A 50 0.10 11.83 6.70
N ILE A 51 0.57 11.32 5.55
CA ILE A 51 0.94 12.13 4.37
C ILE A 51 -0.30 12.85 3.84
N LEU A 52 -1.39 12.12 3.60
CA LEU A 52 -2.63 12.70 3.08
C LEU A 52 -3.20 13.77 4.01
N LYS A 53 -3.20 13.51 5.32
CA LYS A 53 -3.63 14.50 6.32
C LYS A 53 -2.75 15.75 6.31
N ASN A 54 -1.45 15.60 6.22
CA ASN A 54 -0.52 16.74 6.13
C ASN A 54 -0.78 17.59 4.87
N ILE A 55 -1.07 16.95 3.74
CA ILE A 55 -1.39 17.66 2.50
C ILE A 55 -2.70 18.45 2.64
N GLU A 56 -3.75 17.87 3.22
CA GLU A 56 -5.00 18.61 3.52
C GLU A 56 -4.73 19.84 4.38
N GLU A 57 -3.91 19.70 5.44
CA GLU A 57 -3.61 20.80 6.37
C GLU A 57 -2.73 21.90 5.74
N VAL A 58 -1.78 21.56 4.89
CA VAL A 58 -0.79 22.50 4.33
C VAL A 58 -1.29 23.17 3.03
N TYR A 59 -1.91 22.40 2.14
CA TYR A 59 -2.29 22.86 0.80
C TYR A 59 -3.79 23.09 0.64
N ASN A 60 -4.59 22.72 1.66
CA ASN A 60 -6.06 22.79 1.62
C ASN A 60 -6.68 21.95 0.47
N ASP A 61 -5.98 20.88 0.05
CA ASP A 61 -6.47 19.95 -0.96
C ASP A 61 -7.61 19.10 -0.39
N ASN A 62 -8.69 18.96 -1.13
CA ASN A 62 -9.84 18.15 -0.71
C ASN A 62 -9.61 16.67 -1.07
N ILE A 63 -8.98 15.92 -0.16
CA ILE A 63 -8.67 14.49 -0.36
C ILE A 63 -9.94 13.65 -0.58
N THR A 64 -11.07 14.02 0.01
CA THR A 64 -12.35 13.31 -0.18
C THR A 64 -12.84 13.45 -1.62
N GLU A 65 -12.84 14.66 -2.16
CA GLU A 65 -13.21 14.93 -3.55
C GLU A 65 -12.27 14.22 -4.54
N LEU A 66 -10.95 14.23 -4.25
CA LEU A 66 -9.97 13.51 -5.06
C LEU A 66 -10.21 12.00 -5.06
N LYS A 67 -10.69 11.42 -3.96
CA LYS A 67 -11.08 9.99 -3.87
C LYS A 67 -12.31 9.67 -4.71
N GLU A 68 -13.31 10.54 -4.68
CA GLU A 68 -14.57 10.36 -5.41
C GLU A 68 -14.38 10.49 -6.93
N ASN A 69 -13.54 11.43 -7.37
CA ASN A 69 -13.28 11.73 -8.79
C ASN A 69 -11.93 11.20 -9.29
N MET A 70 -11.44 10.09 -8.72
CA MET A 70 -10.07 9.60 -8.94
C MET A 70 -9.72 9.37 -10.42
N GLU A 71 -10.63 8.82 -11.22
CA GLU A 71 -10.35 8.55 -12.64
C GLU A 71 -10.17 9.82 -13.45
N GLU A 72 -11.01 10.83 -13.21
CA GLU A 72 -10.94 12.12 -13.89
C GLU A 72 -9.65 12.86 -13.48
N ASN A 73 -9.36 12.90 -12.18
CA ASN A 73 -8.15 13.52 -11.66
C ASN A 73 -6.89 12.83 -12.22
N LEU A 74 -6.85 11.49 -12.25
CA LEU A 74 -5.73 10.76 -12.84
C LEU A 74 -5.55 11.12 -14.32
N ARG A 75 -6.64 11.18 -15.12
CA ARG A 75 -6.56 11.57 -16.53
C ARG A 75 -6.03 12.99 -16.71
N ASN A 76 -6.40 13.91 -15.84
CA ASN A 76 -5.94 15.31 -15.88
C ASN A 76 -4.46 15.42 -15.51
N VAL A 77 -4.03 14.74 -14.46
CA VAL A 77 -2.62 14.67 -14.06
C VAL A 77 -1.77 14.08 -15.19
N LEU A 78 -2.18 12.96 -15.78
CA LEU A 78 -1.43 12.29 -16.85
C LEU A 78 -1.27 13.15 -18.13
N LYS A 79 -2.16 14.13 -18.36
CA LYS A 79 -2.04 15.07 -19.48
C LYS A 79 -1.04 16.19 -19.23
N ASN A 80 -0.88 16.60 -17.97
CA ASN A 80 -0.18 17.81 -17.57
C ASN A 80 1.19 17.57 -16.93
N ILE A 81 1.47 16.35 -16.48
CA ILE A 81 2.72 16.00 -15.80
C ILE A 81 3.84 15.68 -16.79
N ASP A 82 5.09 15.91 -16.39
CA ASP A 82 6.25 15.52 -17.17
C ASP A 82 6.27 13.99 -17.41
N LYS A 83 6.41 13.63 -18.69
CA LYS A 83 6.46 12.22 -19.12
C LYS A 83 7.61 11.43 -18.47
N ASN A 84 8.70 12.09 -18.13
CA ASN A 84 9.83 11.44 -17.46
C ASN A 84 9.45 10.95 -16.06
N ILE A 85 8.53 11.63 -15.38
CA ILE A 85 8.07 11.24 -14.05
C ILE A 85 7.12 10.06 -14.13
N ILE A 86 6.16 10.08 -15.06
CA ILE A 86 5.23 8.96 -15.29
C ILE A 86 5.99 7.70 -15.71
N ASN A 87 7.02 7.85 -16.53
CA ASN A 87 7.85 6.75 -17.02
C ASN A 87 8.96 6.34 -16.04
N SER A 88 9.00 6.92 -14.83
CA SER A 88 9.93 6.45 -13.81
C SER A 88 9.57 5.04 -13.35
N ASP A 89 10.59 4.24 -13.06
CA ASP A 89 10.41 2.84 -12.63
C ASP A 89 9.52 2.72 -11.41
N GLU A 90 9.59 3.68 -10.49
CA GLU A 90 8.81 3.69 -9.24
C GLU A 90 7.31 3.91 -9.50
N VAL A 91 6.96 4.85 -10.36
CA VAL A 91 5.56 5.12 -10.74
C VAL A 91 5.01 3.94 -11.53
N TYR A 92 5.76 3.46 -12.53
CA TYR A 92 5.39 2.30 -13.33
C TYR A 92 5.15 1.05 -12.45
N ASN A 93 6.05 0.76 -11.51
CA ASN A 93 5.94 -0.41 -10.63
C ASN A 93 4.68 -0.36 -9.76
N ILE A 94 4.28 0.81 -9.25
CA ILE A 94 3.06 0.94 -8.46
C ILE A 94 1.83 0.67 -9.33
N PHE A 95 1.71 1.35 -10.49
CA PHE A 95 0.55 1.16 -11.36
C PHE A 95 0.46 -0.26 -11.92
N LYS A 96 1.59 -0.89 -12.24
CA LYS A 96 1.66 -2.30 -12.61
C LYS A 96 1.08 -3.19 -11.51
N LYS A 97 1.51 -3.03 -10.26
CA LYS A 97 0.99 -3.80 -9.13
C LYS A 97 -0.51 -3.54 -8.90
N VAL A 98 -0.95 -2.30 -9.04
CA VAL A 98 -2.39 -1.98 -8.97
C VAL A 98 -3.19 -2.77 -10.00
N TYR A 99 -2.70 -2.83 -11.23
CA TYR A 99 -3.33 -3.57 -12.33
C TYR A 99 -3.37 -5.09 -12.08
N GLU A 100 -2.31 -5.65 -11.49
CA GLU A 100 -2.17 -7.08 -11.22
C GLU A 100 -3.04 -7.57 -10.04
N PHE A 101 -3.65 -6.68 -9.25
CA PHE A 101 -4.32 -7.05 -8.00
C PHE A 101 -5.47 -8.06 -8.18
N GLU A 102 -6.30 -7.89 -9.20
CA GLU A 102 -7.42 -8.81 -9.46
C GLU A 102 -6.92 -10.20 -9.85
N GLU A 103 -5.92 -10.29 -10.72
CA GLU A 103 -5.29 -11.55 -11.11
C GLU A 103 -4.65 -12.27 -9.91
N ILE A 104 -3.99 -11.51 -9.02
CA ILE A 104 -3.42 -12.07 -7.77
C ILE A 104 -4.52 -12.64 -6.87
N LEU A 105 -5.68 -12.00 -6.75
CA LEU A 105 -6.81 -12.52 -5.97
C LEU A 105 -7.36 -13.81 -6.60
N GLU A 106 -7.53 -13.87 -7.91
CA GLU A 106 -7.96 -15.06 -8.63
C GLU A 106 -6.96 -16.21 -8.41
N GLN A 107 -5.67 -15.97 -8.62
CA GLN A 107 -4.63 -16.97 -8.41
C GLN A 107 -4.58 -17.48 -6.95
N THR A 108 -4.75 -16.58 -5.98
CA THR A 108 -4.79 -16.93 -4.56
C THR A 108 -5.97 -17.87 -4.25
N ALA A 109 -7.15 -17.56 -4.81
CA ALA A 109 -8.36 -18.35 -4.63
C ALA A 109 -8.29 -19.72 -5.33
N GLU A 110 -7.87 -19.74 -6.60
CA GLU A 110 -7.76 -20.98 -7.40
C GLU A 110 -6.77 -21.98 -6.81
N LYS A 111 -5.63 -21.47 -6.29
CA LYS A 111 -4.58 -22.31 -5.71
C LYS A 111 -4.79 -22.60 -4.22
N TYR A 112 -5.81 -21.99 -3.59
CA TYR A 112 -6.00 -22.05 -2.12
C TYR A 112 -4.75 -21.67 -1.34
N GLU A 113 -3.96 -20.69 -1.85
CA GLU A 113 -2.62 -20.38 -1.34
C GLU A 113 -2.51 -18.90 -0.92
N PRO A 114 -2.86 -18.56 0.34
CA PRO A 114 -2.83 -17.19 0.85
C PRO A 114 -1.46 -16.50 0.77
N SER A 115 -0.37 -17.29 0.73
CA SER A 115 1.00 -16.77 0.65
C SER A 115 1.25 -15.96 -0.64
N ILE A 116 0.47 -16.19 -1.69
CA ILE A 116 0.50 -15.38 -2.92
C ILE A 116 0.06 -13.95 -2.62
N LEU A 117 -1.07 -13.79 -1.91
CA LEU A 117 -1.59 -12.47 -1.56
C LEU A 117 -0.68 -11.75 -0.54
N THR A 118 -0.17 -12.46 0.49
CA THR A 118 0.74 -11.83 1.46
C THR A 118 2.01 -11.32 0.82
N SER A 119 2.62 -12.09 -0.09
CA SER A 119 3.82 -11.68 -0.84
C SER A 119 3.53 -10.46 -1.71
N TYR A 120 2.41 -10.45 -2.42
CA TYR A 120 2.00 -9.31 -3.24
C TYR A 120 1.82 -8.03 -2.40
N LEU A 121 1.15 -8.10 -1.24
CA LEU A 121 0.94 -6.94 -0.37
C LEU A 121 2.25 -6.37 0.18
N LEU A 122 3.21 -7.24 0.52
CA LEU A 122 4.56 -6.82 0.90
C LEU A 122 5.27 -6.10 -0.23
N ASP A 123 5.21 -6.64 -1.44
CA ASP A 123 5.83 -6.06 -2.60
C ASP A 123 5.22 -4.71 -2.97
N LEU A 124 3.90 -4.56 -2.85
CA LEU A 124 3.23 -3.26 -3.05
C LEU A 124 3.66 -2.24 -1.99
N ALA A 125 3.75 -2.64 -0.73
CA ALA A 125 4.22 -1.78 0.35
C ALA A 125 5.68 -1.35 0.16
N LYS A 126 6.55 -2.26 -0.30
CA LYS A 126 7.95 -1.96 -0.66
C LYS A 126 8.03 -1.01 -1.86
N ALA A 127 7.23 -1.22 -2.90
CA ALA A 127 7.17 -0.34 -4.06
C ALA A 127 6.73 1.09 -3.67
N PHE A 128 5.73 1.21 -2.78
CA PHE A 128 5.33 2.51 -2.25
C PHE A 128 6.46 3.21 -1.48
N ASN A 129 7.19 2.49 -0.63
CA ASN A 129 8.33 3.08 0.09
C ASN A 129 9.45 3.53 -0.86
N GLN A 130 9.72 2.80 -1.95
CA GLN A 130 10.67 3.23 -2.99
C GLN A 130 10.22 4.51 -3.67
N TYR A 131 8.94 4.59 -4.05
CA TYR A 131 8.33 5.80 -4.60
C TYR A 131 8.46 6.98 -3.62
N TYR A 132 8.05 6.80 -2.38
CA TYR A 132 8.09 7.83 -1.34
C TYR A 132 9.49 8.38 -1.09
N ASN A 133 10.52 7.54 -1.16
CA ASN A 133 11.91 7.95 -0.95
C ASN A 133 12.48 8.77 -2.11
N LYS A 134 11.97 8.57 -3.33
CA LYS A 134 12.47 9.27 -4.54
C LYS A 134 11.62 10.48 -4.93
N HIS A 135 10.33 10.43 -4.66
CA HIS A 135 9.38 11.46 -5.06
C HIS A 135 8.81 12.19 -3.85
N ARG A 136 9.00 13.50 -3.82
CA ARG A 136 8.41 14.34 -2.78
C ARG A 136 6.92 14.54 -3.07
N ILE A 137 6.05 13.96 -2.21
CA ILE A 137 4.60 14.03 -2.38
C ILE A 137 4.06 15.40 -1.94
N SER A 138 4.50 15.89 -0.76
CA SER A 138 4.14 17.23 -0.27
C SER A 138 5.01 18.28 -0.96
N THR A 139 4.52 18.83 -2.09
CA THR A 139 5.24 19.78 -2.96
C THR A 139 4.29 20.88 -3.45
N ASP A 140 4.85 22.05 -3.80
CA ASP A 140 4.10 23.17 -4.36
C ASP A 140 3.66 22.93 -5.82
N ASP A 141 4.33 22.00 -6.53
CA ASP A 141 3.89 21.58 -7.86
C ASP A 141 2.59 20.76 -7.75
N VAL A 142 1.51 21.35 -8.26
CA VAL A 142 0.15 20.79 -8.17
C VAL A 142 0.06 19.41 -8.84
N ASN A 143 0.62 19.27 -10.05
CA ASN A 143 0.52 18.01 -10.80
C ASN A 143 1.29 16.87 -10.10
N LEU A 144 2.49 17.17 -9.57
CA LEU A 144 3.28 16.21 -8.79
C LEU A 144 2.58 15.83 -7.50
N ARG A 145 1.99 16.80 -6.81
CA ARG A 145 1.26 16.57 -5.57
C ARG A 145 0.01 15.74 -5.81
N GLU A 146 -0.79 16.03 -6.83
CA GLU A 146 -1.96 15.24 -7.20
C GLU A 146 -1.60 13.81 -7.58
N LEU A 147 -0.53 13.59 -8.38
CA LEU A 147 -0.03 12.24 -8.65
C LEU A 147 0.32 11.51 -7.36
N GLY A 148 1.04 12.18 -6.45
CA GLY A 148 1.42 11.62 -5.16
C GLY A 148 0.21 11.26 -4.29
N ILE A 149 -0.83 12.10 -4.27
CA ILE A 149 -2.09 11.83 -3.57
C ILE A 149 -2.78 10.59 -4.17
N ILE A 150 -2.88 10.51 -5.50
CA ILE A 150 -3.48 9.37 -6.19
C ILE A 150 -2.72 8.08 -5.86
N VAL A 151 -1.38 8.09 -5.94
CA VAL A 151 -0.54 6.94 -5.56
C VAL A 151 -0.77 6.53 -4.11
N CYS A 152 -0.86 7.47 -3.18
CA CYS A 152 -1.19 7.21 -1.78
C CYS A 152 -2.56 6.52 -1.63
N ILE A 153 -3.59 7.08 -2.27
CA ILE A 153 -4.98 6.59 -2.15
C ILE A 153 -5.11 5.17 -2.71
N ILE A 154 -4.61 4.91 -3.92
CA ILE A 154 -4.74 3.60 -4.56
C ILE A 154 -3.95 2.54 -3.80
N THR A 155 -2.73 2.86 -3.35
CA THR A 155 -1.91 1.94 -2.56
C THR A 155 -2.60 1.59 -1.24
N SER A 156 -3.05 2.59 -0.47
CA SER A 156 -3.78 2.38 0.77
C SER A 156 -5.03 1.52 0.56
N LYS A 157 -5.81 1.80 -0.49
CA LYS A 157 -7.04 1.06 -0.80
C LYS A 157 -6.77 -0.42 -1.04
N ILE A 158 -5.71 -0.76 -1.78
CA ILE A 158 -5.34 -2.15 -2.05
C ILE A 158 -4.77 -2.82 -0.81
N LEU A 159 -3.87 -2.17 -0.07
CA LEU A 159 -3.32 -2.72 1.17
C LEU A 159 -4.43 -3.04 2.19
N VAL A 160 -5.36 -2.10 2.40
CA VAL A 160 -6.49 -2.30 3.31
C VAL A 160 -7.40 -3.42 2.82
N LYS A 161 -7.75 -3.46 1.53
CA LYS A 161 -8.61 -4.51 0.96
C LYS A 161 -7.95 -5.89 1.07
N GLY A 162 -6.68 -6.01 0.70
CA GLY A 162 -5.95 -7.27 0.76
C GLY A 162 -5.76 -7.79 2.19
N MET A 163 -5.38 -6.91 3.12
CA MET A 163 -5.24 -7.28 4.53
C MET A 163 -6.59 -7.70 5.14
N ASN A 164 -7.69 -7.03 4.80
CA ASN A 164 -9.03 -7.41 5.26
C ASN A 164 -9.46 -8.78 4.72
N ILE A 165 -9.12 -9.12 3.47
CA ILE A 165 -9.37 -10.46 2.90
C ILE A 165 -8.64 -11.54 3.71
N LEU A 166 -7.43 -11.25 4.21
CA LEU A 166 -6.67 -12.13 5.10
C LEU A 166 -7.18 -12.13 6.55
N GLY A 167 -8.25 -11.38 6.88
CA GLY A 167 -8.77 -11.24 8.24
C GLY A 167 -7.92 -10.35 9.15
N ILE A 168 -7.07 -9.50 8.59
CA ILE A 168 -6.15 -8.62 9.32
C ILE A 168 -6.69 -7.20 9.32
N GLU A 169 -6.96 -6.66 10.50
CA GLU A 169 -7.40 -5.29 10.66
C GLU A 169 -6.25 -4.28 10.46
N MET A 170 -6.53 -3.20 9.75
CA MET A 170 -5.57 -2.11 9.56
C MET A 170 -5.81 -1.00 10.61
N PRO A 171 -4.79 -0.59 11.38
CA PRO A 171 -4.92 0.54 12.30
C PRO A 171 -4.92 1.87 11.54
N GLU A 172 -5.66 2.84 12.06
CA GLU A 172 -5.67 4.20 11.51
C GLU A 172 -4.43 5.01 11.95
N LYS A 173 -3.90 4.69 13.13
CA LYS A 173 -2.72 5.34 13.76
C LYS A 173 -1.85 4.28 14.43
N MET A 174 -0.56 4.51 14.44
CA MET A 174 0.47 3.72 15.12
C MET A 174 1.38 4.63 15.93
#